data_fe686d583efd97eb0575867fc5686839
#
_entry.id   fe686d583efd97eb0575867fc5686839
#
_cell.length_a   1.000
_cell.length_b   1.000
_cell.length_c   1.000
_cell.angle_alpha   90.00
_cell.angle_beta   90.00
_cell.angle_gamma   90.00
#
_symmetry.space_group_name_H-M   'P 1'
#
loop_
_entity.id
_entity.type
_entity.pdbx_description
1 polymer ?
#
loop_
_entity_poly.entity_id
_entity_poly.type
_entity_poly.pdbx_seq_one_letter_code
_entity_poly.pdbx_strand_id
1 'polypeptide(L)'
;MNFELKAPATQYGLVTLSYWAFTLSDGALRMLVVLFFHQLGYSPIEIAGLLVLYELCGVITNLYGGWLATTIGLTITMQAGLALQIVALSMLMVDSSILNAVYVMIAQALSGIGKDLNKMGAKASIKSLVPADAQGRLYRWIALLTGSKNALKGVGFFLGGWLLATVGFQSAVATMATALSGVLILSVLMLDRSMGIAKKPQPLKHLFSKSSAVNRLSAARFFLFGSRDIWFVVALPVFLQSQLQWSYVQVGSMMAAWVMAYGVVQTLAPKVTNTGNKETNITHPSGSTAFKWAVLLCLIPAAIGATLYAAASDPSLPAIVLVTGLMIFGAFFAINSSIHSYLIVAYAREDGTSLDVGFYYMCNAAGRLVGTLLSGLVYQQFGLTACLLLSSLMLVATAAISKKLPA
;
A
#
# COMPACT_ATOMS: atom_id res chain seq x y z
N MET A 1 -5.28 31.05 22.77
CA MET A 1 -4.85 29.67 22.47
C MET A 1 -5.78 28.90 21.50
N ASN A 2 -7.11 29.13 21.50
CA ASN A 2 -8.02 28.40 20.61
C ASN A 2 -8.01 28.83 19.11
N PHE A 3 -7.52 30.02 18.78
CA PHE A 3 -7.55 30.53 17.39
C PHE A 3 -6.41 29.95 16.53
N GLU A 4 -5.22 29.75 17.08
CA GLU A 4 -4.07 29.16 16.36
C GLU A 4 -4.24 27.65 16.11
N LEU A 5 -4.92 26.92 16.99
CA LEU A 5 -5.19 25.49 16.84
C LEU A 5 -6.17 25.19 15.68
N LYS A 6 -7.05 26.13 15.33
CA LYS A 6 -7.98 26.00 14.21
C LYS A 6 -7.42 26.46 12.87
N ALA A 7 -6.20 27.02 12.84
CA ALA A 7 -5.57 27.42 11.58
C ALA A 7 -5.45 26.22 10.60
N PRO A 8 -5.81 26.38 9.33
CA PRO A 8 -5.79 25.29 8.34
C PRO A 8 -4.43 24.58 8.24
N ALA A 9 -3.33 25.30 8.41
CA ALA A 9 -1.97 24.71 8.39
C ALA A 9 -1.71 23.81 9.59
N THR A 10 -2.17 24.19 10.79
CA THR A 10 -2.04 23.38 12.01
C THR A 10 -2.88 22.12 11.90
N GLN A 11 -4.13 22.23 11.43
CA GLN A 11 -5.01 21.08 11.20
C GLN A 11 -4.43 20.13 10.15
N TYR A 12 -3.86 20.65 9.05
CA TYR A 12 -3.15 19.86 8.06
C TYR A 12 -1.95 19.11 8.68
N GLY A 13 -1.17 19.79 9.52
CA GLY A 13 -0.04 19.17 10.21
C GLY A 13 -0.45 18.00 11.10
N LEU A 14 -1.53 18.17 11.88
CA LEU A 14 -2.08 17.13 12.77
C LEU A 14 -2.66 15.93 11.98
N VAL A 15 -3.39 16.19 10.91
CA VAL A 15 -3.89 15.14 10.00
C VAL A 15 -2.72 14.37 9.38
N THR A 16 -1.69 15.08 8.94
CA THR A 16 -0.50 14.48 8.34
C THR A 16 0.28 13.66 9.35
N LEU A 17 0.48 14.15 10.57
CA LEU A 17 1.13 13.42 11.66
C LEU A 17 0.39 12.12 11.97
N SER A 18 -0.93 12.17 12.12
CA SER A 18 -1.76 11.00 12.37
C SER A 18 -1.63 9.96 11.26
N TYR A 19 -1.65 10.40 10.01
CA TYR A 19 -1.49 9.54 8.85
C TYR A 19 -0.08 8.94 8.75
N TRP A 20 0.94 9.71 9.06
CA TRP A 20 2.33 9.26 9.08
C TRP A 20 2.59 8.24 10.17
N ALA A 21 2.16 8.51 11.40
CA ALA A 21 2.32 7.59 12.52
C ALA A 21 1.62 6.26 12.26
N PHE A 22 0.40 6.30 11.71
CA PHE A 22 -0.30 5.09 11.29
C PHE A 22 0.49 4.33 10.21
N THR A 23 0.92 5.01 9.17
CA THR A 23 1.65 4.38 8.04
C THR A 23 2.95 3.73 8.50
N LEU A 24 3.65 4.36 9.42
CA LEU A 24 4.89 3.86 10.02
C LEU A 24 4.63 2.56 10.81
N SER A 25 3.64 2.58 11.70
CA SER A 25 3.27 1.40 12.51
C SER A 25 2.71 0.25 11.67
N ASP A 26 1.93 0.54 10.63
CA ASP A 26 1.41 -0.47 9.68
C ASP A 26 2.56 -1.17 8.91
N GLY A 27 3.54 -0.39 8.45
CA GLY A 27 4.73 -0.94 7.80
C GLY A 27 5.55 -1.81 8.74
N ALA A 28 5.83 -1.32 9.95
CA ALA A 28 6.60 -2.05 10.95
C ALA A 28 5.90 -3.34 11.39
N LEU A 29 4.59 -3.29 11.66
CA LEU A 29 3.80 -4.46 12.06
C LEU A 29 3.83 -5.55 10.99
N ARG A 30 3.73 -5.19 9.71
CA ARG A 30 3.79 -6.16 8.62
C ARG A 30 5.13 -6.90 8.61
N MET A 31 6.24 -6.20 8.78
CA MET A 31 7.57 -6.82 8.81
C MET A 31 7.77 -7.67 10.07
N LEU A 32 7.35 -7.17 11.22
CA LEU A 32 7.36 -7.90 12.49
C LEU A 32 6.62 -9.23 12.39
N VAL A 33 5.39 -9.24 11.85
CA VAL A 33 4.59 -10.46 11.73
C VAL A 33 5.27 -11.46 10.79
N VAL A 34 5.72 -11.04 9.62
CA VAL A 34 6.35 -11.95 8.66
C VAL A 34 7.62 -12.58 9.24
N LEU A 35 8.52 -11.77 9.80
CA LEU A 35 9.81 -12.24 10.28
C LEU A 35 9.68 -13.07 11.59
N PHE A 36 8.86 -12.61 12.53
CA PHE A 36 8.68 -13.27 13.82
C PHE A 36 8.00 -14.65 13.68
N PHE A 37 6.91 -14.75 12.90
CA PHE A 37 6.24 -16.02 12.70
C PHE A 37 7.06 -16.99 11.84
N HIS A 38 7.90 -16.48 10.93
CA HIS A 38 8.89 -17.32 10.27
C HIS A 38 9.92 -17.88 11.28
N GLN A 39 10.39 -17.07 12.22
CA GLN A 39 11.29 -17.51 13.29
C GLN A 39 10.63 -18.57 14.20
N LEU A 40 9.31 -18.50 14.41
CA LEU A 40 8.55 -19.51 15.17
C LEU A 40 8.31 -20.81 14.38
N GLY A 41 8.81 -20.91 13.14
CA GLY A 41 8.68 -22.11 12.30
C GLY A 41 7.42 -22.19 11.46
N TYR A 42 6.64 -21.11 11.36
CA TYR A 42 5.49 -21.04 10.45
C TYR A 42 5.96 -21.14 8.99
N SER A 43 5.29 -21.98 8.23
CA SER A 43 5.52 -22.11 6.79
C SER A 43 5.11 -20.84 6.03
N PRO A 44 5.64 -20.59 4.82
CA PRO A 44 5.28 -19.41 4.02
C PRO A 44 3.78 -19.27 3.74
N ILE A 45 3.05 -20.38 3.56
CA ILE A 45 1.61 -20.35 3.35
C ILE A 45 0.85 -19.97 4.65
N GLU A 46 1.30 -20.44 5.80
CA GLU A 46 0.72 -20.06 7.09
C GLU A 46 0.94 -18.56 7.36
N ILE A 47 2.14 -18.04 7.08
CA ILE A 47 2.44 -16.61 7.19
C ILE A 47 1.55 -15.78 6.24
N ALA A 48 1.37 -16.23 5.00
CA ALA A 48 0.45 -15.61 4.07
C ALA A 48 -1.00 -15.63 4.62
N GLY A 49 -1.39 -16.74 5.23
CA GLY A 49 -2.68 -16.91 5.92
C GLY A 49 -2.92 -15.87 7.01
N LEU A 50 -1.92 -15.55 7.83
CA LEU A 50 -2.01 -14.52 8.87
C LEU A 50 -2.41 -13.14 8.34
N LEU A 51 -2.07 -12.83 7.08
CA LEU A 51 -2.33 -11.55 6.43
C LEU A 51 -3.62 -11.52 5.61
N VAL A 52 -4.32 -12.67 5.46
CA VAL A 52 -5.53 -12.77 4.61
C VAL A 52 -6.63 -11.84 5.07
N LEU A 53 -6.97 -11.85 6.35
CA LEU A 53 -8.04 -11.01 6.88
C LEU A 53 -7.68 -9.52 6.81
N TYR A 54 -6.39 -9.16 6.94
CA TYR A 54 -5.93 -7.78 6.74
C TYR A 54 -6.26 -7.27 5.32
N GLU A 55 -5.95 -8.04 4.30
CA GLU A 55 -6.21 -7.64 2.91
C GLU A 55 -7.70 -7.76 2.55
N LEU A 56 -8.41 -8.79 3.05
CA LEU A 56 -9.85 -8.97 2.82
C LEU A 56 -10.67 -7.82 3.44
N CYS A 57 -10.38 -7.48 4.69
CA CYS A 57 -11.00 -6.33 5.34
C CYS A 57 -10.66 -5.03 4.60
N GLY A 58 -9.43 -4.92 4.04
CA GLY A 58 -9.04 -3.82 3.18
C GLY A 58 -9.88 -3.71 1.91
N VAL A 59 -10.25 -4.83 1.27
CA VAL A 59 -11.17 -4.85 0.12
C VAL A 59 -12.53 -4.25 0.51
N ILE A 60 -13.11 -4.74 1.60
CA ILE A 60 -14.42 -4.30 2.10
C ILE A 60 -14.38 -2.83 2.52
N THR A 61 -13.36 -2.44 3.28
CA THR A 61 -13.24 -1.07 3.80
C THR A 61 -12.97 -0.06 2.70
N ASN A 62 -12.24 -0.40 1.64
CA ASN A 62 -12.07 0.50 0.49
C ASN A 62 -13.38 0.73 -0.26
N LEU A 63 -14.27 -0.27 -0.31
CA LEU A 63 -15.58 -0.13 -0.95
C LEU A 63 -16.53 0.76 -0.13
N TYR A 64 -16.63 0.52 1.18
CA TYR A 64 -17.61 1.17 2.05
C TYR A 64 -17.08 2.37 2.82
N GLY A 65 -15.77 2.46 3.05
CA GLY A 65 -15.16 3.44 3.95
C GLY A 65 -15.30 4.88 3.48
N GLY A 66 -15.34 5.12 2.15
CA GLY A 66 -15.62 6.47 1.61
C GLY A 66 -17.02 6.95 1.97
N TRP A 67 -18.02 6.07 1.91
CA TRP A 67 -19.39 6.34 2.35
C TRP A 67 -19.45 6.56 3.86
N LEU A 68 -18.80 5.70 4.65
CA LEU A 68 -18.74 5.81 6.10
C LEU A 68 -18.13 7.14 6.55
N ALA A 69 -17.02 7.54 5.93
CA ALA A 69 -16.32 8.80 6.24
C ALA A 69 -17.20 10.05 6.03
N THR A 70 -18.10 10.04 5.02
CA THR A 70 -19.05 11.14 4.81
C THR A 70 -20.18 11.14 5.82
N THR A 71 -20.47 10.00 6.45
CA THR A 71 -21.60 9.86 7.39
C THR A 71 -21.19 10.23 8.81
N ILE A 72 -20.06 9.72 9.31
CA ILE A 72 -19.61 9.93 10.69
C ILE A 72 -18.59 11.08 10.84
N GLY A 73 -18.14 11.65 9.73
CA GLY A 73 -17.12 12.71 9.70
C GLY A 73 -15.69 12.18 9.53
N LEU A 74 -14.85 13.00 8.91
CA LEU A 74 -13.50 12.61 8.51
C LEU A 74 -12.55 12.45 9.69
N THR A 75 -12.63 13.35 10.66
CA THR A 75 -11.80 13.30 11.88
C THR A 75 -12.10 12.05 12.70
N ILE A 76 -13.39 11.75 12.92
CA ILE A 76 -13.80 10.55 13.68
C ILE A 76 -13.36 9.28 12.94
N THR A 77 -13.52 9.24 11.62
CA THR A 77 -13.07 8.11 10.78
C THR A 77 -11.56 7.87 10.93
N MET A 78 -10.76 8.92 10.92
CA MET A 78 -9.30 8.82 11.09
C MET A 78 -8.92 8.37 12.49
N GLN A 79 -9.57 8.91 13.53
CA GLN A 79 -9.35 8.53 14.93
C GLN A 79 -9.78 7.10 15.21
N ALA A 80 -10.90 6.64 14.64
CA ALA A 80 -11.32 5.24 14.71
C ALA A 80 -10.28 4.31 14.05
N GLY A 81 -9.68 4.74 12.94
CA GLY A 81 -8.56 4.02 12.32
C GLY A 81 -7.36 3.88 13.25
N LEU A 82 -6.94 4.97 13.92
CA LEU A 82 -5.85 4.95 14.90
C LEU A 82 -6.19 4.03 16.09
N ALA A 83 -7.40 4.12 16.64
CA ALA A 83 -7.86 3.30 17.76
C ALA A 83 -7.85 1.81 17.40
N LEU A 84 -8.34 1.42 16.23
CA LEU A 84 -8.29 0.04 15.74
C LEU A 84 -6.86 -0.49 15.61
N GLN A 85 -5.93 0.34 15.15
CA GLN A 85 -4.51 -0.04 15.07
C GLN A 85 -3.89 -0.25 16.46
N ILE A 86 -4.22 0.62 17.42
CA ILE A 86 -3.77 0.47 18.81
C ILE A 86 -4.32 -0.84 19.41
N VAL A 87 -5.61 -1.13 19.21
CA VAL A 87 -6.21 -2.39 19.65
C VAL A 87 -5.51 -3.59 19.01
N ALA A 88 -5.27 -3.55 17.70
CA ALA A 88 -4.56 -4.61 16.99
C ALA A 88 -3.15 -4.86 17.54
N LEU A 89 -2.39 -3.78 17.79
CA LEU A 89 -1.06 -3.87 18.40
C LEU A 89 -1.14 -4.40 19.84
N SER A 90 -2.10 -3.93 20.65
CA SER A 90 -2.29 -4.38 22.03
C SER A 90 -2.67 -5.87 22.11
N MET A 91 -3.47 -6.37 21.17
CA MET A 91 -3.74 -7.81 21.07
C MET A 91 -2.46 -8.63 20.86
N LEU A 92 -1.49 -8.12 20.10
CA LEU A 92 -0.25 -8.82 19.80
C LEU A 92 0.82 -8.72 20.91
N MET A 93 0.56 -7.99 22.01
CA MET A 93 1.47 -7.88 23.17
C MET A 93 1.46 -9.12 24.07
N VAL A 94 0.52 -10.03 23.89
CA VAL A 94 0.40 -11.24 24.70
C VAL A 94 1.57 -12.21 24.50
N ASP A 95 1.71 -13.16 25.42
CA ASP A 95 2.74 -14.19 25.30
C ASP A 95 2.62 -15.00 24.00
N SER A 96 3.77 -15.45 23.48
CA SER A 96 3.84 -16.17 22.19
C SER A 96 3.00 -17.46 22.18
N SER A 97 2.76 -18.07 23.35
CA SER A 97 1.91 -19.26 23.48
C SER A 97 0.43 -19.01 23.15
N ILE A 98 -0.04 -17.77 23.27
CA ILE A 98 -1.40 -17.35 22.96
C ILE A 98 -1.55 -16.93 21.50
N LEU A 99 -0.45 -16.54 20.85
CA LEU A 99 -0.43 -16.05 19.47
C LEU A 99 -0.67 -17.16 18.43
N ASN A 100 -1.85 -17.80 18.50
CA ASN A 100 -2.26 -18.74 17.46
C ASN A 100 -2.69 -17.99 16.16
N ALA A 101 -2.76 -18.73 15.05
CA ALA A 101 -3.04 -18.14 13.73
C ALA A 101 -4.34 -17.34 13.70
N VAL A 102 -5.45 -17.85 14.28
CA VAL A 102 -6.75 -17.18 14.27
C VAL A 102 -6.71 -15.87 15.06
N TYR A 103 -6.05 -15.86 16.22
CA TYR A 103 -5.89 -14.67 17.05
C TYR A 103 -5.12 -13.57 16.30
N VAL A 104 -4.01 -13.93 15.67
CA VAL A 104 -3.20 -12.99 14.86
C VAL A 104 -3.98 -12.50 13.65
N MET A 105 -4.72 -13.36 12.97
CA MET A 105 -5.58 -12.96 11.84
C MET A 105 -6.63 -11.93 12.23
N ILE A 106 -7.25 -12.06 13.43
CA ILE A 106 -8.19 -11.06 13.94
C ILE A 106 -7.51 -9.73 14.22
N ALA A 107 -6.35 -9.74 14.87
CA ALA A 107 -5.55 -8.52 15.08
C ALA A 107 -5.17 -7.86 13.73
N GLN A 108 -4.76 -8.65 12.74
CA GLN A 108 -4.46 -8.16 11.40
C GLN A 108 -5.71 -7.60 10.67
N ALA A 109 -6.88 -8.19 10.88
CA ALA A 109 -8.16 -7.67 10.35
C ALA A 109 -8.45 -6.26 10.86
N LEU A 110 -8.32 -6.04 12.18
CA LEU A 110 -8.50 -4.73 12.80
C LEU A 110 -7.49 -3.71 12.27
N SER A 111 -6.22 -4.10 12.12
CA SER A 111 -5.18 -3.27 11.52
C SER A 111 -5.52 -2.89 10.07
N GLY A 112 -6.02 -3.83 9.26
CA GLY A 112 -6.44 -3.61 7.88
C GLY A 112 -7.59 -2.62 7.75
N ILE A 113 -8.62 -2.75 8.58
CA ILE A 113 -9.74 -1.81 8.67
C ILE A 113 -9.22 -0.43 9.09
N GLY A 114 -8.43 -0.38 10.18
CA GLY A 114 -7.85 0.85 10.70
C GLY A 114 -7.05 1.62 9.66
N LYS A 115 -6.23 0.92 8.87
CA LYS A 115 -5.44 1.48 7.77
C LYS A 115 -6.29 2.23 6.75
N ASP A 116 -7.37 1.61 6.29
CA ASP A 116 -8.15 2.19 5.22
C ASP A 116 -9.06 3.32 5.73
N LEU A 117 -9.59 3.22 6.96
CA LEU A 117 -10.30 4.33 7.62
C LEU A 117 -9.38 5.53 7.85
N ASN A 118 -8.20 5.34 8.40
CA ASN A 118 -7.22 6.41 8.62
C ASN A 118 -6.82 7.09 7.31
N LYS A 119 -6.54 6.30 6.26
CA LYS A 119 -6.22 6.81 4.91
C LYS A 119 -7.34 7.67 4.32
N MET A 120 -8.59 7.23 4.44
CA MET A 120 -9.74 7.94 3.89
C MET A 120 -10.00 9.22 4.64
N GLY A 121 -10.03 9.16 5.98
CA GLY A 121 -10.18 10.34 6.83
C GLY A 121 -9.11 11.38 6.55
N ALA A 122 -7.84 11.00 6.54
CA ALA A 122 -6.73 11.91 6.29
C ALA A 122 -6.79 12.59 4.91
N LYS A 123 -7.00 11.82 3.84
CA LYS A 123 -7.03 12.39 2.47
C LYS A 123 -8.20 13.32 2.22
N ALA A 124 -9.37 12.97 2.71
CA ALA A 124 -10.57 13.79 2.53
C ALA A 124 -10.53 15.05 3.41
N SER A 125 -9.94 14.98 4.61
CA SER A 125 -9.76 16.15 5.49
C SER A 125 -8.94 17.26 4.84
N ILE A 126 -7.93 16.94 4.02
CA ILE A 126 -7.12 17.94 3.33
C ILE A 126 -8.00 18.80 2.39
N LYS A 127 -8.94 18.17 1.66
CA LYS A 127 -9.83 18.87 0.77
C LYS A 127 -10.74 19.87 1.53
N SER A 128 -11.16 19.53 2.74
CA SER A 128 -12.00 20.39 3.57
C SER A 128 -11.24 21.56 4.23
N LEU A 129 -9.91 21.47 4.32
CA LEU A 129 -9.04 22.49 4.92
C LEU A 129 -8.58 23.58 3.94
N VAL A 130 -8.78 23.36 2.63
CA VAL A 130 -8.31 24.28 1.58
C VAL A 130 -9.52 24.99 0.95
N PRO A 131 -9.50 26.34 0.86
CA PRO A 131 -10.53 27.09 0.14
C PRO A 131 -10.66 26.64 -1.31
N ALA A 132 -11.87 26.72 -1.87
CA ALA A 132 -12.20 26.24 -3.22
C ALA A 132 -11.39 26.93 -4.34
N ASP A 133 -10.98 28.16 -4.11
CA ASP A 133 -10.16 28.98 -5.02
C ASP A 133 -8.64 28.68 -4.93
N ALA A 134 -8.19 27.97 -3.89
CA ALA A 134 -6.77 27.70 -3.64
C ALA A 134 -6.32 26.33 -4.18
N GLN A 135 -6.67 25.98 -5.42
CA GLN A 135 -6.37 24.67 -6.04
C GLN A 135 -4.87 24.30 -6.03
N GLY A 136 -3.98 25.27 -6.20
CA GLY A 136 -2.54 25.04 -6.11
C GLY A 136 -2.06 24.59 -4.73
N ARG A 137 -2.69 25.08 -3.65
CA ARG A 137 -2.42 24.65 -2.27
C ARG A 137 -2.93 23.24 -2.04
N LEU A 138 -4.15 22.94 -2.50
CA LEU A 138 -4.75 21.62 -2.43
C LEU A 138 -3.85 20.58 -3.10
N TYR A 139 -3.41 20.84 -4.33
CA TYR A 139 -2.50 19.94 -5.07
C TYR A 139 -1.20 19.68 -4.32
N ARG A 140 -0.56 20.76 -3.79
CA ARG A 140 0.69 20.63 -3.01
C ARG A 140 0.51 19.80 -1.75
N TRP A 141 -0.56 20.00 -0.99
CA TRP A 141 -0.82 19.27 0.25
C TRP A 141 -1.15 17.80 -0.01
N ILE A 142 -1.95 17.49 -1.02
CA ILE A 142 -2.23 16.10 -1.42
C ILE A 142 -0.97 15.41 -1.92
N ALA A 143 -0.15 16.09 -2.72
CA ALA A 143 1.09 15.55 -3.24
C ALA A 143 2.08 15.23 -2.10
N LEU A 144 2.23 16.13 -1.13
CA LEU A 144 3.09 15.93 0.04
C LEU A 144 2.61 14.75 0.89
N LEU A 145 1.31 14.67 1.20
CA LEU A 145 0.75 13.57 1.98
C LEU A 145 0.91 12.22 1.26
N THR A 146 0.67 12.20 -0.05
CA THR A 146 0.74 10.94 -0.83
C THR A 146 2.18 10.52 -1.09
N GLY A 147 3.07 11.47 -1.39
CA GLY A 147 4.48 11.21 -1.64
C GLY A 147 5.22 10.72 -0.39
N SER A 148 4.99 11.37 0.75
CA SER A 148 5.61 10.97 2.02
C SER A 148 5.16 9.59 2.52
N LYS A 149 3.95 9.15 2.17
CA LYS A 149 3.41 7.85 2.59
C LYS A 149 4.32 6.67 2.23
N ASN A 150 4.82 6.62 1.01
CA ASN A 150 5.62 5.47 0.56
C ASN A 150 7.00 5.48 1.23
N ALA A 151 7.61 6.65 1.39
CA ALA A 151 8.86 6.79 2.13
C ALA A 151 8.71 6.30 3.58
N LEU A 152 7.66 6.76 4.27
CA LEU A 152 7.37 6.36 5.66
C LEU A 152 7.01 4.89 5.79
N LYS A 153 6.35 4.30 4.81
CA LYS A 153 6.11 2.85 4.81
C LYS A 153 7.42 2.08 4.71
N GLY A 154 8.37 2.56 3.90
CA GLY A 154 9.73 2.00 3.85
C GLY A 154 10.44 2.11 5.18
N VAL A 155 10.43 3.29 5.82
CA VAL A 155 10.98 3.47 7.18
C VAL A 155 10.30 2.51 8.16
N GLY A 156 8.98 2.28 8.05
CA GLY A 156 8.26 1.30 8.85
C GLY A 156 8.81 -0.12 8.69
N PHE A 157 9.09 -0.56 7.47
CA PHE A 157 9.69 -1.88 7.23
C PHE A 157 11.06 -2.02 7.88
N PHE A 158 11.91 -0.99 7.76
CA PHE A 158 13.19 -0.96 8.46
C PHE A 158 13.00 -1.05 9.99
N LEU A 159 12.12 -0.21 10.54
CA LEU A 159 11.83 -0.20 11.99
C LEU A 159 11.31 -1.56 12.47
N GLY A 160 10.47 -2.25 11.70
CA GLY A 160 9.99 -3.58 12.05
C GLY A 160 11.11 -4.59 12.20
N GLY A 161 12.03 -4.66 11.24
CA GLY A 161 13.21 -5.52 11.31
C GLY A 161 14.16 -5.13 12.44
N TRP A 162 14.40 -3.83 12.62
CA TRP A 162 15.29 -3.30 13.66
C TRP A 162 14.73 -3.53 15.07
N LEU A 163 13.45 -3.25 15.30
CA LEU A 163 12.80 -3.47 16.59
C LEU A 163 12.76 -4.97 16.94
N LEU A 164 12.49 -5.84 15.97
CA LEU A 164 12.52 -7.29 16.19
C LEU A 164 13.90 -7.75 16.66
N ALA A 165 14.96 -7.23 16.04
CA ALA A 165 16.33 -7.58 16.35
C ALA A 165 16.82 -7.06 17.71
N THR A 166 16.32 -5.88 18.16
CA THR A 166 16.84 -5.18 19.34
C THR A 166 16.03 -5.41 20.60
N VAL A 167 14.69 -5.38 20.50
CA VAL A 167 13.80 -5.45 21.67
C VAL A 167 12.83 -6.64 21.64
N GLY A 168 12.81 -7.40 20.54
CA GLY A 168 11.90 -8.52 20.34
C GLY A 168 10.48 -8.09 19.98
N PHE A 169 9.62 -9.09 19.69
CA PHE A 169 8.29 -8.86 19.11
C PHE A 169 7.34 -8.12 20.05
N GLN A 170 7.16 -8.60 21.29
CA GLN A 170 6.21 -8.05 22.27
C GLN A 170 6.56 -6.59 22.64
N SER A 171 7.83 -6.31 22.90
CA SER A 171 8.30 -4.96 23.21
C SER A 171 8.18 -4.01 22.02
N ALA A 172 8.39 -4.51 20.80
CA ALA A 172 8.22 -3.74 19.58
C ALA A 172 6.76 -3.29 19.38
N VAL A 173 5.80 -4.22 19.50
CA VAL A 173 4.37 -3.88 19.36
C VAL A 173 3.89 -2.98 20.50
N ALA A 174 4.38 -3.17 21.74
CA ALA A 174 4.10 -2.30 22.89
C ALA A 174 4.58 -0.86 22.65
N THR A 175 5.81 -0.69 22.18
CA THR A 175 6.38 0.61 21.84
C THR A 175 5.56 1.33 20.78
N MET A 176 5.17 0.61 19.71
CA MET A 176 4.34 1.18 18.66
C MET A 176 2.93 1.54 19.15
N ALA A 177 2.30 0.70 19.99
CA ALA A 177 0.98 0.98 20.56
C ALA A 177 1.02 2.23 21.45
N THR A 178 2.04 2.36 22.29
CA THR A 178 2.24 3.53 23.18
C THR A 178 2.44 4.81 22.38
N ALA A 179 3.33 4.79 21.37
CA ALA A 179 3.56 5.94 20.51
C ALA A 179 2.30 6.37 19.75
N LEU A 180 1.55 5.39 19.21
CA LEU A 180 0.33 5.66 18.47
C LEU A 180 -0.80 6.17 19.37
N SER A 181 -0.86 5.72 20.65
CA SER A 181 -1.79 6.23 21.66
C SER A 181 -1.55 7.70 21.94
N GLY A 182 -0.30 8.14 22.04
CA GLY A 182 0.06 9.55 22.16
C GLY A 182 -0.44 10.39 20.97
N VAL A 183 -0.29 9.87 19.75
CA VAL A 183 -0.81 10.52 18.53
C VAL A 183 -2.34 10.57 18.52
N LEU A 184 -3.02 9.51 18.96
CA LEU A 184 -4.49 9.49 19.06
C LEU A 184 -4.98 10.54 20.07
N ILE A 185 -4.38 10.61 21.26
CA ILE A 185 -4.71 11.60 22.30
C ILE A 185 -4.55 13.01 21.73
N LEU A 186 -3.41 13.30 21.10
CA LEU A 186 -3.13 14.58 20.46
C LEU A 186 -4.20 14.91 19.39
N SER A 187 -4.56 13.94 18.55
CA SER A 187 -5.59 14.06 17.53
C SER A 187 -6.97 14.37 18.13
N VAL A 188 -7.36 13.69 19.23
CA VAL A 188 -8.65 13.90 19.91
C VAL A 188 -8.74 15.29 20.55
N LEU A 189 -7.62 15.79 21.11
CA LEU A 189 -7.57 17.07 21.79
C LEU A 189 -7.50 18.27 20.82
N MET A 190 -6.84 18.11 19.65
CA MET A 190 -6.47 19.25 18.82
C MET A 190 -7.15 19.29 17.45
N LEU A 191 -7.68 18.17 16.93
CA LEU A 191 -8.37 18.18 15.64
C LEU A 191 -9.83 18.63 15.76
N ASP A 192 -10.27 19.38 14.77
CA ASP A 192 -11.66 19.82 14.67
C ASP A 192 -12.57 18.63 14.31
N ARG A 193 -13.54 18.34 15.16
CA ARG A 193 -14.51 17.22 14.99
C ARG A 193 -15.53 17.49 13.89
N SER A 194 -15.73 18.74 13.48
CA SER A 194 -16.72 19.11 12.47
C SER A 194 -16.26 18.88 11.02
N MET A 195 -14.97 18.49 10.83
CA MET A 195 -14.43 18.32 9.48
C MET A 195 -15.16 17.23 8.69
N GLY A 196 -15.69 17.63 7.54
CA GLY A 196 -16.12 16.71 6.47
C GLY A 196 -17.44 15.98 6.70
N ILE A 197 -18.27 16.42 7.61
CA ILE A 197 -19.65 15.90 7.73
C ILE A 197 -20.44 16.36 6.51
N ALA A 198 -20.84 15.41 5.66
CA ALA A 198 -21.61 15.72 4.45
C ALA A 198 -23.06 16.06 4.79
N LYS A 199 -23.60 17.12 4.17
CA LYS A 199 -25.02 17.50 4.33
C LYS A 199 -26.00 16.44 3.79
N LYS A 200 -25.59 15.62 2.79
CA LYS A 200 -26.36 14.49 2.25
C LYS A 200 -25.41 13.32 1.90
N PRO A 201 -25.54 12.14 2.51
CA PRO A 201 -24.78 10.95 2.14
C PRO A 201 -25.18 10.46 0.73
N GLN A 202 -24.19 9.97 -0.03
CA GLN A 202 -24.44 9.37 -1.35
C GLN A 202 -25.13 7.99 -1.19
N PRO A 203 -26.11 7.64 -2.08
CA PRO A 203 -26.79 6.36 -2.00
C PRO A 203 -25.87 5.17 -2.33
N LEU A 204 -25.93 4.09 -1.53
CA LEU A 204 -25.12 2.88 -1.68
C LEU A 204 -25.32 2.14 -3.02
N LYS A 205 -26.49 2.31 -3.68
CA LYS A 205 -26.82 1.64 -4.95
C LYS A 205 -25.86 1.95 -6.12
N HIS A 206 -25.07 3.02 -6.01
CA HIS A 206 -24.09 3.43 -7.02
C HIS A 206 -22.67 2.94 -6.75
N LEU A 207 -22.49 2.03 -5.78
CA LEU A 207 -21.18 1.57 -5.30
C LEU A 207 -20.35 0.86 -6.37
N PHE A 208 -20.99 0.10 -7.26
CA PHE A 208 -20.28 -0.62 -8.34
C PHE A 208 -20.17 0.24 -9.58
N SER A 209 -18.97 0.38 -10.11
CA SER A 209 -18.71 1.14 -11.34
C SER A 209 -19.42 0.54 -12.55
N LYS A 210 -19.80 1.39 -13.49
CA LYS A 210 -20.53 1.01 -14.69
C LYS A 210 -19.80 1.43 -15.98
N SER A 211 -18.78 2.28 -15.87
CA SER A 211 -17.96 2.67 -17.02
C SER A 211 -17.06 1.50 -17.46
N SER A 212 -17.09 1.17 -18.74
CA SER A 212 -16.24 0.13 -19.33
C SER A 212 -14.74 0.47 -19.14
N ALA A 213 -14.37 1.74 -19.25
CA ALA A 213 -13.01 2.22 -19.04
C ALA A 213 -12.55 2.02 -17.59
N VAL A 214 -13.39 2.41 -16.61
CA VAL A 214 -13.11 2.22 -15.17
C VAL A 214 -13.04 0.75 -14.83
N ASN A 215 -13.94 -0.11 -15.35
CA ASN A 215 -13.92 -1.55 -15.09
C ASN A 215 -12.64 -2.20 -15.63
N ARG A 216 -12.23 -1.87 -16.88
CA ARG A 216 -10.99 -2.38 -17.48
C ARG A 216 -9.76 -1.90 -16.71
N LEU A 217 -9.69 -0.63 -16.36
CA LEU A 217 -8.58 -0.09 -15.58
C LEU A 217 -8.50 -0.73 -14.20
N SER A 218 -9.64 -0.96 -13.54
CA SER A 218 -9.71 -1.64 -12.24
C SER A 218 -9.25 -3.09 -12.33
N ALA A 219 -9.64 -3.81 -13.39
CA ALA A 219 -9.15 -5.16 -13.65
C ALA A 219 -7.63 -5.18 -13.94
N ALA A 220 -7.12 -4.26 -14.75
CA ALA A 220 -5.68 -4.13 -14.97
C ALA A 220 -4.93 -3.82 -13.66
N ARG A 221 -5.52 -2.99 -12.79
CA ARG A 221 -4.96 -2.67 -11.47
C ARG A 221 -4.91 -3.88 -10.54
N PHE A 222 -5.91 -4.73 -10.57
CA PHE A 222 -5.93 -6.00 -9.82
C PHE A 222 -4.71 -6.85 -10.15
N PHE A 223 -4.47 -7.12 -11.44
CA PHE A 223 -3.31 -7.91 -11.88
C PHE A 223 -1.98 -7.19 -11.62
N LEU A 224 -1.90 -5.88 -11.85
CA LEU A 224 -0.68 -5.10 -11.61
C LEU A 224 -0.23 -5.19 -10.15
N PHE A 225 -1.13 -5.07 -9.18
CA PHE A 225 -0.76 -5.13 -7.76
C PHE A 225 -0.61 -6.55 -7.25
N GLY A 226 -1.38 -7.49 -7.78
CA GLY A 226 -1.19 -8.92 -7.52
C GLY A 226 0.20 -9.39 -7.95
N SER A 227 0.67 -8.96 -9.12
CA SER A 227 1.99 -9.32 -9.65
C SER A 227 3.16 -8.91 -8.75
N ARG A 228 3.04 -7.77 -8.06
CA ARG A 228 4.04 -7.35 -7.08
C ARG A 228 3.94 -8.17 -5.80
N ASP A 229 2.74 -8.31 -5.26
CA ASP A 229 2.55 -8.89 -3.92
C ASP A 229 2.84 -10.41 -3.90
N ILE A 230 2.79 -11.08 -5.05
CA ILE A 230 3.12 -12.51 -5.15
C ILE A 230 4.58 -12.86 -4.78
N TRP A 231 5.51 -11.93 -4.97
CA TRP A 231 6.90 -12.14 -4.54
C TRP A 231 7.30 -11.24 -3.36
N PHE A 232 6.62 -10.09 -3.17
CA PHE A 232 7.06 -9.04 -2.24
C PHE A 232 6.67 -9.30 -0.79
N VAL A 233 5.46 -9.83 -0.53
CA VAL A 233 4.86 -9.79 0.82
C VAL A 233 5.43 -10.87 1.74
N VAL A 234 5.55 -12.10 1.26
CA VAL A 234 6.01 -13.27 2.03
C VAL A 234 7.24 -13.89 1.40
N ALA A 235 7.20 -14.18 0.10
CA ALA A 235 8.24 -14.92 -0.59
C ALA A 235 9.62 -14.23 -0.49
N LEU A 236 9.71 -12.93 -0.74
CA LEU A 236 11.00 -12.21 -0.71
C LEU A 236 11.60 -12.15 0.70
N PRO A 237 10.92 -11.64 1.75
CA PRO A 237 11.54 -11.60 3.08
C PRO A 237 11.93 -12.99 3.61
N VAL A 238 11.10 -14.00 3.36
CA VAL A 238 11.42 -15.38 3.77
C VAL A 238 12.63 -15.91 2.98
N PHE A 239 12.69 -15.69 1.66
CA PHE A 239 13.84 -16.09 0.83
C PHE A 239 15.14 -15.42 1.29
N LEU A 240 15.12 -14.10 1.53
CA LEU A 240 16.30 -13.37 2.00
C LEU A 240 16.82 -13.92 3.33
N GLN A 241 15.92 -14.27 4.25
CA GLN A 241 16.27 -14.80 5.56
C GLN A 241 16.71 -16.27 5.47
N SER A 242 15.94 -17.14 4.81
CA SER A 242 16.17 -18.60 4.84
C SER A 242 17.23 -19.07 3.85
N GLN A 243 17.31 -18.46 2.66
CA GLN A 243 18.23 -18.90 1.61
C GLN A 243 19.51 -18.06 1.58
N LEU A 244 19.40 -16.72 1.76
CA LEU A 244 20.56 -15.84 1.77
C LEU A 244 21.11 -15.58 3.18
N GLN A 245 20.46 -16.11 4.23
CA GLN A 245 20.87 -15.98 5.63
C GLN A 245 21.02 -14.52 6.10
N TRP A 246 20.18 -13.61 5.53
CA TRP A 246 20.19 -12.21 5.91
C TRP A 246 19.57 -12.00 7.28
N SER A 247 20.17 -11.10 8.08
CA SER A 247 19.60 -10.65 9.34
C SER A 247 18.29 -9.90 9.16
N TYR A 248 17.48 -9.81 10.21
CA TYR A 248 16.21 -9.04 10.19
C TYR A 248 16.42 -7.58 9.77
N VAL A 249 17.54 -6.98 10.20
CA VAL A 249 17.90 -5.60 9.83
C VAL A 249 18.20 -5.50 8.33
N GLN A 250 18.95 -6.47 7.77
CA GLN A 250 19.24 -6.47 6.33
C GLN A 250 17.99 -6.65 5.48
N VAL A 251 17.09 -7.58 5.87
CA VAL A 251 15.80 -7.78 5.20
C VAL A 251 14.95 -6.50 5.29
N GLY A 252 14.79 -5.93 6.47
CA GLY A 252 14.06 -4.68 6.69
C GLY A 252 14.64 -3.53 5.88
N SER A 253 15.97 -3.39 5.80
CA SER A 253 16.68 -2.37 5.04
C SER A 253 16.44 -2.50 3.52
N MET A 254 16.50 -3.72 2.99
CA MET A 254 16.22 -3.98 1.57
C MET A 254 14.77 -3.62 1.22
N MET A 255 13.82 -4.06 2.03
CA MET A 255 12.41 -3.77 1.84
C MET A 255 12.13 -2.26 1.94
N ALA A 256 12.79 -1.58 2.88
CA ALA A 256 12.72 -0.14 3.03
C ALA A 256 13.28 0.59 1.82
N ALA A 257 14.48 0.25 1.39
CA ALA A 257 15.14 0.85 0.23
C ALA A 257 14.27 0.71 -1.03
N TRP A 258 13.69 -0.49 -1.24
CA TRP A 258 12.81 -0.74 -2.37
C TRP A 258 11.56 0.16 -2.36
N VAL A 259 10.87 0.27 -1.21
CA VAL A 259 9.63 1.08 -1.11
C VAL A 259 9.93 2.57 -1.18
N MET A 260 11.07 3.03 -0.63
CA MET A 260 11.50 4.43 -0.74
C MET A 260 11.87 4.78 -2.19
N ALA A 261 12.66 3.95 -2.86
CA ALA A 261 13.01 4.14 -4.27
C ALA A 261 11.76 4.14 -5.17
N TYR A 262 10.83 3.21 -4.94
CA TYR A 262 9.53 3.21 -5.58
C TYR A 262 8.79 4.54 -5.39
N GLY A 263 8.75 5.09 -4.18
CA GLY A 263 8.11 6.37 -3.88
C GLY A 263 8.77 7.55 -4.64
N VAL A 264 10.09 7.59 -4.69
CA VAL A 264 10.85 8.62 -5.43
C VAL A 264 10.54 8.55 -6.93
N VAL A 265 10.64 7.35 -7.53
CA VAL A 265 10.34 7.18 -8.96
C VAL A 265 8.89 7.52 -9.27
N GLN A 266 7.96 7.20 -8.38
CA GLN A 266 6.55 7.53 -8.56
C GLN A 266 6.31 9.05 -8.62
N THR A 267 7.04 9.85 -7.85
CA THR A 267 6.96 11.32 -7.91
C THR A 267 7.57 11.89 -9.20
N LEU A 268 8.54 11.19 -9.77
CA LEU A 268 9.21 11.59 -11.02
C LEU A 268 8.51 11.04 -12.28
N ALA A 269 7.56 10.11 -12.13
CA ALA A 269 6.89 9.45 -13.25
C ALA A 269 6.27 10.43 -14.27
N PRO A 270 5.63 11.56 -13.89
CA PRO A 270 5.13 12.54 -14.86
C PRO A 270 6.20 13.10 -15.80
N LYS A 271 7.44 13.26 -15.32
CA LYS A 271 8.56 13.75 -16.15
C LYS A 271 9.00 12.74 -17.20
N VAL A 272 8.84 11.45 -16.91
CA VAL A 272 9.26 10.35 -17.80
C VAL A 272 8.15 9.97 -18.79
N THR A 273 6.89 10.13 -18.39
CA THR A 273 5.72 9.72 -19.19
C THR A 273 5.17 10.84 -20.07
N ASN A 274 5.62 12.08 -19.89
CA ASN A 274 5.27 13.21 -20.77
C ASN A 274 6.00 13.09 -22.13
N THR A 275 5.49 12.24 -23.01
CA THR A 275 5.92 12.12 -24.39
C THR A 275 5.15 13.11 -25.27
N GLY A 276 5.32 14.41 -25.04
CA GLY A 276 4.64 15.44 -25.82
C GLY A 276 5.42 15.91 -27.02
N ASN A 277 4.75 15.94 -28.16
CA ASN A 277 5.14 16.75 -29.29
C ASN A 277 5.12 18.22 -28.85
N LYS A 278 6.17 18.99 -29.09
CA LYS A 278 6.33 20.38 -28.66
C LYS A 278 5.27 21.35 -29.17
N GLU A 279 4.39 20.91 -30.07
CA GLU A 279 3.36 21.73 -30.70
C GLU A 279 1.96 21.64 -30.04
N THR A 280 1.69 20.61 -29.20
CA THR A 280 0.44 20.54 -28.45
C THR A 280 0.77 20.44 -26.96
N ASN A 281 0.61 21.53 -26.26
CA ASN A 281 1.07 21.80 -24.89
C ASN A 281 0.53 20.90 -23.77
N ILE A 282 -0.08 19.72 -24.03
CA ILE A 282 -0.66 18.86 -22.99
C ILE A 282 -0.64 17.40 -23.45
N THR A 283 0.38 16.64 -23.06
CA THR A 283 0.35 15.18 -23.23
C THR A 283 0.10 14.49 -21.90
N HIS A 284 -1.13 14.10 -21.74
CA HIS A 284 -1.53 13.24 -20.63
C HIS A 284 -1.26 11.76 -20.96
N PRO A 285 -0.84 10.92 -20.00
CA PRO A 285 -0.75 9.49 -20.22
C PRO A 285 -2.10 8.91 -20.61
N SER A 286 -2.10 8.00 -21.59
CA SER A 286 -3.30 7.35 -22.12
C SER A 286 -3.27 5.85 -21.87
N GLY A 287 -4.31 5.13 -22.31
CA GLY A 287 -4.35 3.66 -22.29
C GLY A 287 -3.18 3.02 -23.07
N SER A 288 -2.74 3.64 -24.18
CA SER A 288 -1.57 3.17 -24.93
C SER A 288 -0.25 3.33 -24.15
N THR A 289 -0.13 4.39 -23.36
CA THR A 289 1.01 4.58 -22.45
C THR A 289 1.03 3.51 -21.37
N ALA A 290 -0.13 3.22 -20.74
CA ALA A 290 -0.25 2.15 -19.76
C ALA A 290 0.13 0.78 -20.33
N PHE A 291 -0.32 0.48 -21.56
CA PHE A 291 0.04 -0.76 -22.27
C PHE A 291 1.55 -0.89 -22.49
N LYS A 292 2.21 0.13 -23.06
CA LYS A 292 3.66 0.10 -23.34
C LYS A 292 4.49 -0.16 -22.08
N TRP A 293 4.20 0.57 -21.00
CA TRP A 293 4.90 0.40 -19.74
C TRP A 293 4.60 -0.94 -19.06
N ALA A 294 3.40 -1.51 -19.21
CA ALA A 294 3.07 -2.84 -18.71
C ALA A 294 3.82 -3.95 -19.48
N VAL A 295 3.97 -3.82 -20.80
CA VAL A 295 4.78 -4.75 -21.61
C VAL A 295 6.25 -4.74 -21.18
N LEU A 296 6.85 -3.55 -20.98
CA LEU A 296 8.22 -3.46 -20.48
C LEU A 296 8.37 -4.08 -19.08
N LEU A 297 7.39 -3.83 -18.20
CA LEU A 297 7.41 -4.34 -16.84
C LEU A 297 7.31 -5.86 -16.79
N CYS A 298 6.53 -6.51 -17.67
CA CYS A 298 6.35 -7.97 -17.62
C CYS A 298 7.61 -8.76 -17.97
N LEU A 299 8.58 -8.16 -18.67
CA LEU A 299 9.83 -8.81 -19.02
C LEU A 299 10.80 -8.91 -17.83
N ILE A 300 10.69 -7.98 -16.86
CA ILE A 300 11.66 -7.87 -15.78
C ILE A 300 11.62 -9.07 -14.83
N PRO A 301 10.47 -9.49 -14.26
CA PRO A 301 10.46 -10.65 -13.35
C PRO A 301 10.76 -11.96 -14.08
N ALA A 302 10.41 -12.08 -15.37
CA ALA A 302 10.82 -13.21 -16.18
C ALA A 302 12.35 -13.30 -16.34
N ALA A 303 12.99 -12.16 -16.64
CA ALA A 303 14.45 -12.07 -16.75
C ALA A 303 15.14 -12.39 -15.42
N ILE A 304 14.66 -11.84 -14.29
CA ILE A 304 15.20 -12.17 -12.96
C ILE A 304 15.08 -13.68 -12.70
N GLY A 305 13.90 -14.26 -12.92
CA GLY A 305 13.64 -15.69 -12.71
C GLY A 305 14.53 -16.59 -13.58
N ALA A 306 14.68 -16.26 -14.85
CA ALA A 306 15.56 -17.00 -15.77
C ALA A 306 17.04 -16.93 -15.34
N THR A 307 17.50 -15.75 -14.92
CA THR A 307 18.88 -15.55 -14.46
C THR A 307 19.14 -16.30 -13.16
N LEU A 308 18.21 -16.27 -12.19
CA LEU A 308 18.31 -17.03 -10.94
C LEU A 308 18.36 -18.55 -11.21
N TYR A 309 17.59 -19.03 -12.17
CA TYR A 309 17.61 -20.43 -12.56
C TYR A 309 18.95 -20.83 -13.20
N ALA A 310 19.48 -20.01 -14.09
CA ALA A 310 20.77 -20.26 -14.75
C ALA A 310 21.97 -20.12 -13.81
N ALA A 311 21.87 -19.24 -12.79
CA ALA A 311 22.95 -18.96 -11.83
C ALA A 311 22.92 -19.84 -10.57
N ALA A 312 22.16 -20.94 -10.58
CA ALA A 312 21.96 -21.81 -9.39
C ALA A 312 23.26 -22.40 -8.81
N SER A 313 24.36 -22.43 -9.58
CA SER A 313 25.68 -22.96 -9.17
C SER A 313 26.62 -21.93 -8.53
N ASP A 314 26.31 -20.63 -8.57
CA ASP A 314 27.15 -19.57 -7.98
C ASP A 314 26.44 -18.93 -6.76
N PRO A 315 26.97 -19.08 -5.53
CA PRO A 315 26.31 -18.60 -4.32
C PRO A 315 26.18 -17.06 -4.21
N SER A 316 27.01 -16.28 -4.93
CA SER A 316 27.05 -14.82 -4.83
C SER A 316 26.09 -14.12 -5.81
N LEU A 317 25.86 -14.72 -6.97
CA LEU A 317 25.05 -14.15 -8.05
C LEU A 317 23.58 -13.96 -7.68
N PRO A 318 22.88 -14.87 -6.96
CA PRO A 318 21.47 -14.72 -6.65
C PRO A 318 21.13 -13.43 -5.91
N ALA A 319 21.96 -13.00 -4.95
CA ALA A 319 21.71 -11.79 -4.19
C ALA A 319 21.79 -10.52 -5.07
N ILE A 320 22.84 -10.41 -5.88
CA ILE A 320 23.08 -9.26 -6.76
C ILE A 320 21.98 -9.15 -7.82
N VAL A 321 21.68 -10.26 -8.52
CA VAL A 321 20.65 -10.33 -9.55
C VAL A 321 19.28 -9.98 -8.98
N LEU A 322 18.96 -10.53 -7.81
CA LEU A 322 17.68 -10.30 -7.16
C LEU A 322 17.52 -8.84 -6.75
N VAL A 323 18.49 -8.29 -6.01
CA VAL A 323 18.44 -6.90 -5.54
C VAL A 323 18.36 -5.93 -6.72
N THR A 324 19.28 -6.03 -7.68
CA THR A 324 19.32 -5.14 -8.84
C THR A 324 18.06 -5.26 -9.70
N GLY A 325 17.64 -6.50 -10.01
CA GLY A 325 16.47 -6.76 -10.82
C GLY A 325 15.17 -6.25 -10.16
N LEU A 326 15.02 -6.45 -8.85
CA LEU A 326 13.85 -5.96 -8.12
C LEU A 326 13.83 -4.44 -7.97
N MET A 327 14.99 -3.77 -7.88
CA MET A 327 15.07 -2.30 -7.92
C MET A 327 14.62 -1.77 -9.28
N ILE A 328 15.05 -2.39 -10.38
CA ILE A 328 14.59 -2.06 -11.74
C ILE A 328 13.08 -2.31 -11.86
N PHE A 329 12.59 -3.47 -11.39
CA PHE A 329 11.15 -3.74 -11.33
C PHE A 329 10.40 -2.64 -10.59
N GLY A 330 10.91 -2.22 -9.42
CA GLY A 330 10.32 -1.17 -8.61
C GLY A 330 10.14 0.15 -9.36
N ALA A 331 11.14 0.54 -10.15
CA ALA A 331 11.10 1.75 -10.97
C ALA A 331 10.01 1.68 -12.06
N PHE A 332 9.96 0.60 -12.83
CA PHE A 332 8.94 0.41 -13.88
C PHE A 332 7.54 0.24 -13.30
N PHE A 333 7.42 -0.46 -12.18
CA PHE A 333 6.16 -0.61 -11.45
C PHE A 333 5.65 0.72 -10.91
N ALA A 334 6.53 1.59 -10.39
CA ALA A 334 6.18 2.92 -9.91
C ALA A 334 5.57 3.79 -11.02
N ILE A 335 6.18 3.76 -12.21
CA ILE A 335 5.68 4.49 -13.40
C ILE A 335 4.29 3.97 -13.80
N ASN A 336 4.12 2.64 -13.94
CA ASN A 336 2.82 2.04 -14.24
C ASN A 336 1.76 2.41 -13.20
N SER A 337 2.10 2.30 -11.92
CA SER A 337 1.20 2.66 -10.83
C SER A 337 0.78 4.13 -10.88
N SER A 338 1.70 5.04 -11.26
CA SER A 338 1.41 6.47 -11.43
C SER A 338 0.45 6.72 -12.60
N ILE A 339 0.70 6.09 -13.75
CA ILE A 339 -0.17 6.16 -14.93
C ILE A 339 -1.60 5.69 -14.59
N HIS A 340 -1.74 4.52 -13.96
CA HIS A 340 -3.05 3.99 -13.54
C HIS A 340 -3.76 4.92 -12.55
N SER A 341 -3.01 5.57 -11.65
CA SER A 341 -3.57 6.51 -10.68
C SER A 341 -4.05 7.81 -11.32
N TYR A 342 -3.45 8.23 -12.42
CA TYR A 342 -3.93 9.33 -13.24
C TYR A 342 -5.18 8.92 -14.03
N LEU A 343 -5.13 7.79 -14.74
CA LEU A 343 -6.21 7.32 -15.60
C LEU A 343 -7.52 7.08 -14.86
N ILE A 344 -7.49 6.61 -13.59
CA ILE A 344 -8.73 6.44 -12.83
C ILE A 344 -9.44 7.77 -12.61
N VAL A 345 -8.72 8.85 -12.39
CA VAL A 345 -9.32 10.18 -12.22
C VAL A 345 -9.83 10.69 -13.56
N ALA A 346 -9.09 10.46 -14.64
CA ALA A 346 -9.47 10.89 -16.00
C ALA A 346 -10.71 10.12 -16.54
N TYR A 347 -10.87 8.84 -16.19
CA TYR A 347 -12.00 8.02 -16.66
C TYR A 347 -13.20 8.04 -15.71
N ALA A 348 -13.06 8.55 -14.49
CA ALA A 348 -14.15 8.64 -13.53
C ALA A 348 -15.19 9.67 -13.97
N ARG A 349 -16.46 9.35 -13.70
CA ARG A 349 -17.60 10.24 -13.98
C ARG A 349 -17.59 11.43 -13.03
N GLU A 350 -17.94 12.60 -13.52
CA GLU A 350 -18.00 13.84 -12.71
C GLU A 350 -18.91 13.67 -11.47
N ASP A 351 -20.09 13.10 -11.65
CA ASP A 351 -21.09 12.90 -10.59
C ASP A 351 -20.80 11.69 -9.67
N GLY A 352 -19.80 10.87 -9.98
CA GLY A 352 -19.52 9.61 -9.28
C GLY A 352 -18.04 9.32 -9.03
N THR A 353 -17.17 10.32 -9.11
CA THR A 353 -15.71 10.15 -9.02
C THR A 353 -15.28 9.37 -7.78
N SER A 354 -15.83 9.67 -6.61
CA SER A 354 -15.47 8.98 -5.36
C SER A 354 -15.85 7.49 -5.37
N LEU A 355 -16.96 7.13 -6.02
CA LEU A 355 -17.43 5.75 -6.13
C LEU A 355 -16.62 4.95 -7.15
N ASP A 356 -16.25 5.57 -8.27
CA ASP A 356 -15.42 4.92 -9.29
C ASP A 356 -13.98 4.71 -8.78
N VAL A 357 -13.43 5.69 -8.07
CA VAL A 357 -12.14 5.59 -7.38
C VAL A 357 -12.18 4.56 -6.24
N GLY A 358 -13.27 4.48 -5.48
CA GLY A 358 -13.48 3.47 -4.43
C GLY A 358 -13.47 2.05 -5.01
N PHE A 359 -14.21 1.81 -6.09
CA PHE A 359 -14.22 0.53 -6.80
C PHE A 359 -12.82 0.14 -7.33
N TYR A 360 -12.11 1.09 -7.92
CA TYR A 360 -10.74 0.87 -8.36
C TYR A 360 -9.79 0.48 -7.22
N TYR A 361 -9.89 1.12 -6.05
CA TYR A 361 -9.08 0.76 -4.89
C TYR A 361 -9.51 -0.56 -4.25
N MET A 362 -10.79 -0.92 -4.32
CA MET A 362 -11.26 -2.25 -3.95
C MET A 362 -10.59 -3.33 -4.82
N CYS A 363 -10.58 -3.18 -6.15
CA CYS A 363 -9.90 -4.10 -7.06
C CYS A 363 -8.38 -4.15 -6.80
N ASN A 364 -7.75 -3.01 -6.48
CA ASN A 364 -6.36 -2.97 -6.06
C ASN A 364 -6.11 -3.81 -4.80
N ALA A 365 -6.98 -3.71 -3.79
CA ALA A 365 -6.87 -4.48 -2.56
C ALA A 365 -7.14 -5.97 -2.79
N ALA A 366 -8.11 -6.31 -3.64
CA ALA A 366 -8.38 -7.69 -4.04
C ALA A 366 -7.19 -8.34 -4.78
N GLY A 367 -6.53 -7.59 -5.69
CA GLY A 367 -5.30 -8.05 -6.35
C GLY A 367 -4.18 -8.33 -5.35
N ARG A 368 -4.04 -7.47 -4.34
CA ARG A 368 -3.06 -7.66 -3.26
C ARG A 368 -3.37 -8.88 -2.39
N LEU A 369 -4.65 -9.10 -2.06
CA LEU A 369 -5.09 -10.30 -1.34
C LEU A 369 -4.68 -11.58 -2.08
N VAL A 370 -5.02 -11.67 -3.37
CA VAL A 370 -4.65 -12.82 -4.21
C VAL A 370 -3.13 -12.96 -4.33
N GLY A 371 -2.41 -11.84 -4.55
CA GLY A 371 -0.95 -11.84 -4.59
C GLY A 371 -0.31 -12.33 -3.30
N THR A 372 -0.81 -11.91 -2.14
CA THR A 372 -0.32 -12.34 -0.83
C THR A 372 -0.53 -13.84 -0.60
N LEU A 373 -1.72 -14.38 -0.93
CA LEU A 373 -2.00 -15.82 -0.84
C LEU A 373 -1.07 -16.63 -1.75
N LEU A 374 -0.96 -16.20 -3.01
CA LEU A 374 -0.07 -16.83 -3.97
C LEU A 374 1.41 -16.70 -3.58
N SER A 375 1.80 -15.62 -2.88
CA SER A 375 3.14 -15.46 -2.35
C SER A 375 3.55 -16.60 -1.43
N GLY A 376 2.69 -16.94 -0.47
CA GLY A 376 2.94 -18.06 0.43
C GLY A 376 2.87 -19.43 -0.27
N LEU A 377 1.77 -19.67 -1.01
CA LEU A 377 1.51 -20.95 -1.65
C LEU A 377 2.55 -21.31 -2.70
N VAL A 378 2.79 -20.40 -3.65
CA VAL A 378 3.71 -20.66 -4.77
C VAL A 378 5.16 -20.72 -4.28
N TYR A 379 5.53 -19.85 -3.34
CA TYR A 379 6.88 -19.89 -2.78
C TYR A 379 7.15 -21.20 -2.05
N GLN A 380 6.23 -21.69 -1.24
CA GLN A 380 6.38 -22.94 -0.51
C GLN A 380 6.50 -24.16 -1.41
N GLN A 381 5.77 -24.21 -2.53
CA GLN A 381 5.76 -25.36 -3.44
C GLN A 381 6.85 -25.30 -4.50
N PHE A 382 7.17 -24.12 -5.00
CA PHE A 382 7.96 -23.94 -6.21
C PHE A 382 9.09 -22.91 -6.08
N GLY A 383 9.21 -22.25 -4.91
CA GLY A 383 10.26 -21.26 -4.64
C GLY A 383 10.03 -19.89 -5.28
N LEU A 384 11.03 -19.00 -5.13
CA LEU A 384 10.93 -17.59 -5.55
C LEU A 384 10.88 -17.43 -7.07
N THR A 385 11.59 -18.26 -7.82
CA THR A 385 11.59 -18.23 -9.29
C THR A 385 10.17 -18.40 -9.86
N ALA A 386 9.39 -19.32 -9.31
CA ALA A 386 8.01 -19.53 -9.73
C ALA A 386 7.12 -18.33 -9.39
N CYS A 387 7.34 -17.67 -8.24
CA CYS A 387 6.65 -16.42 -7.90
C CYS A 387 6.94 -15.32 -8.93
N LEU A 388 8.19 -15.19 -9.38
CA LEU A 388 8.59 -14.20 -10.39
C LEU A 388 7.98 -14.50 -11.77
N LEU A 389 7.95 -15.78 -12.19
CA LEU A 389 7.31 -16.18 -13.44
C LEU A 389 5.80 -15.91 -13.42
N LEU A 390 5.12 -16.25 -12.32
CA LEU A 390 3.70 -15.97 -12.17
C LEU A 390 3.42 -14.46 -12.09
N SER A 391 4.33 -13.68 -11.48
CA SER A 391 4.31 -12.20 -11.53
C SER A 391 4.31 -11.71 -12.97
N SER A 392 5.20 -12.25 -13.81
CA SER A 392 5.26 -11.91 -15.24
C SER A 392 3.95 -12.25 -15.97
N LEU A 393 3.35 -13.41 -15.72
CA LEU A 393 2.05 -13.79 -16.31
C LEU A 393 0.93 -12.83 -15.90
N MET A 394 0.87 -12.42 -14.65
CA MET A 394 -0.10 -11.41 -14.19
C MET A 394 0.12 -10.05 -14.88
N LEU A 395 1.38 -9.68 -15.16
CA LEU A 395 1.70 -8.47 -15.89
C LEU A 395 1.36 -8.54 -17.38
N VAL A 396 1.46 -9.72 -17.99
CA VAL A 396 0.93 -9.97 -19.35
C VAL A 396 -0.58 -9.74 -19.38
N ALA A 397 -1.32 -10.22 -18.36
CA ALA A 397 -2.75 -9.93 -18.24
C ALA A 397 -3.01 -8.43 -18.07
N THR A 398 -2.20 -7.73 -17.25
CA THR A 398 -2.26 -6.26 -17.10
C THR A 398 -2.08 -5.57 -18.45
N ALA A 399 -1.08 -5.96 -19.24
CA ALA A 399 -0.82 -5.38 -20.56
C ALA A 399 -1.99 -5.67 -21.54
N ALA A 400 -2.46 -6.91 -21.60
CA ALA A 400 -3.56 -7.30 -22.47
C ALA A 400 -4.86 -6.52 -22.20
N ILE A 401 -5.16 -6.26 -20.92
CA ILE A 401 -6.32 -5.46 -20.52
C ILE A 401 -6.07 -3.98 -20.84
N SER A 402 -4.86 -3.47 -20.55
CA SER A 402 -4.49 -2.07 -20.77
C SER A 402 -4.53 -1.69 -22.27
N LYS A 403 -4.26 -2.63 -23.17
CA LYS A 403 -4.41 -2.44 -24.63
C LYS A 403 -5.84 -2.04 -25.06
N LYS A 404 -6.85 -2.40 -24.25
CA LYS A 404 -8.27 -2.11 -24.50
C LYS A 404 -8.77 -0.84 -23.79
N LEU A 405 -7.87 -0.08 -23.13
CA LEU A 405 -8.20 1.20 -22.52
C LEU A 405 -8.30 2.29 -23.60
N PRO A 406 -9.13 3.33 -23.36
CA PRO A 406 -9.17 4.50 -24.24
C PRO A 406 -7.81 5.15 -24.44
N ALA A 407 -7.63 5.69 -25.66
CA ALA A 407 -6.42 6.41 -26.05
C ALA A 407 -6.28 7.74 -25.32
#